data_9485c0d0e182b6dca9f0820242fe9ca3
#
_entry.id   9485c0d0e182b6dca9f0820242fe9ca3
#
_cell.length_a   1.000
_cell.length_b   1.000
_cell.length_c   1.000
_cell.angle_alpha   90.00
_cell.angle_beta   90.00
_cell.angle_gamma   90.00
#
_symmetry.space_group_name_H-M   'P 1'
#
loop_
_entity.id
_entity.type
_entity.pdbx_description
1 polymer ?
#
loop_
_entity_poly.entity_id
_entity_poly.type
_entity_poly.pdbx_seq_one_letter_code
_entity_poly.pdbx_strand_id
1 'polypeptide(L)'
;MSMTDPIADMLTRIRNAQMVEQAVVAMPSSKVKLAIAKVLQDEGYIDAFKVSSDAVKPVLEIALKYYAGRPVIERIERVSSPGLRVYKGKGDIPRVMNGLGIAIVSTSRGVMTDRKARATGVGGEVLCIVA
;
A
#
# COMPACT_ATOMS: atom_id res chain seq x y z
N MET A 1 -1.92 -15.93 17.50
CA MET A 1 -2.07 -14.48 17.63
C MET A 1 -3.06 -13.97 16.59
N SER A 2 -4.03 -13.23 17.01
CA SER A 2 -4.98 -12.65 16.07
C SER A 2 -4.31 -11.55 15.26
N MET A 3 -4.67 -11.50 13.98
CA MET A 3 -4.18 -10.44 13.11
C MET A 3 -4.97 -9.17 13.40
N THR A 4 -4.34 -8.21 14.05
CA THR A 4 -4.99 -6.96 14.44
C THR A 4 -4.81 -5.85 13.41
N ASP A 5 -3.89 -6.01 12.45
CA ASP A 5 -3.64 -5.01 11.40
C ASP A 5 -3.38 -5.71 10.06
N PRO A 6 -4.44 -5.94 9.27
CA PRO A 6 -4.28 -6.58 7.96
C PRO A 6 -3.41 -5.79 6.99
N ILE A 7 -3.41 -4.45 7.09
CA ILE A 7 -2.58 -3.62 6.21
C ILE A 7 -1.11 -3.82 6.56
N ALA A 8 -0.76 -3.81 7.84
CA ALA A 8 0.61 -4.06 8.26
C ALA A 8 1.08 -5.45 7.81
N ASP A 9 0.20 -6.45 7.88
CA ASP A 9 0.50 -7.80 7.38
C ASP A 9 0.81 -7.76 5.88
N MET A 10 0.00 -7.06 5.10
CA MET A 10 0.22 -6.91 3.67
C MET A 10 1.60 -6.30 3.37
N LEU A 11 1.94 -5.22 4.06
CA LEU A 11 3.22 -4.55 3.84
C LEU A 11 4.40 -5.45 4.24
N THR A 12 4.25 -6.19 5.33
CA THR A 12 5.26 -7.14 5.78
C THR A 12 5.46 -8.28 4.79
N ARG A 13 4.36 -8.80 4.22
CA ARG A 13 4.45 -9.86 3.20
C ARG A 13 5.18 -9.38 1.96
N ILE A 14 4.90 -8.16 1.52
CA ILE A 14 5.60 -7.56 0.38
C ILE A 14 7.09 -7.42 0.70
N ARG A 15 7.41 -6.87 1.86
CA ARG A 15 8.81 -6.67 2.27
C ARG A 15 9.57 -7.98 2.35
N ASN A 16 8.99 -8.99 2.98
CA ASN A 16 9.63 -10.29 3.12
C ASN A 16 9.81 -11.00 1.77
N ALA A 17 8.81 -10.89 0.89
CA ALA A 17 8.90 -11.49 -0.43
C ALA A 17 10.02 -10.86 -1.25
N GLN A 18 10.22 -9.55 -1.11
CA GLN A 18 11.31 -8.85 -1.81
C GLN A 18 12.69 -9.27 -1.30
N MET A 19 12.81 -9.58 0.00
CA MET A 19 14.07 -10.02 0.58
C MET A 19 14.56 -11.34 -0.02
N VAL A 20 13.64 -12.21 -0.43
CA VAL A 20 13.97 -13.50 -1.05
C VAL A 20 13.70 -13.48 -2.56
N GLU A 21 13.48 -12.30 -3.13
CA GLU A 21 13.31 -12.07 -4.56
C GLU A 21 12.18 -12.89 -5.19
N GLN A 22 11.05 -13.02 -4.47
CA GLN A 22 9.88 -13.68 -5.02
C GLN A 22 9.22 -12.82 -6.11
N ALA A 23 8.75 -13.47 -7.16
CA ALA A 23 8.05 -12.76 -8.23
C ALA A 23 6.63 -12.37 -7.83
N VAL A 24 5.96 -13.22 -7.06
CA VAL A 24 4.56 -13.04 -6.69
C VAL A 24 4.39 -13.29 -5.18
N VAL A 25 3.58 -12.46 -4.55
CA VAL A 25 3.19 -12.65 -3.15
C VAL A 25 1.67 -12.75 -3.08
N ALA A 26 1.17 -13.68 -2.25
CA ALA A 26 -0.25 -13.91 -2.08
C ALA A 26 -0.69 -13.64 -0.65
N MET A 27 -1.93 -13.18 -0.50
CA MET A 27 -2.49 -12.86 0.81
C MET A 27 -4.03 -12.90 0.75
N PRO A 28 -4.71 -13.01 1.89
CA PRO A 28 -6.15 -12.85 1.87
C PRO A 28 -6.54 -11.46 1.36
N SER A 29 -7.54 -11.41 0.48
CA SER A 29 -7.98 -10.17 -0.12
C SER A 29 -8.91 -9.39 0.79
N SER A 30 -8.93 -8.07 0.64
CA SER A 30 -9.92 -7.19 1.23
C SER A 30 -10.05 -5.95 0.34
N LYS A 31 -11.13 -5.18 0.55
CA LYS A 31 -11.35 -3.97 -0.24
C LYS A 31 -10.21 -2.97 -0.09
N VAL A 32 -9.72 -2.80 1.14
CA VAL A 32 -8.64 -1.86 1.41
C VAL A 32 -7.33 -2.33 0.77
N LYS A 33 -7.02 -3.63 0.87
CA LYS A 33 -5.82 -4.18 0.25
C LYS A 33 -5.85 -4.03 -1.26
N LEU A 34 -7.01 -4.26 -1.87
CA LEU A 34 -7.18 -4.05 -3.32
C LEU A 34 -6.95 -2.60 -3.70
N ALA A 35 -7.49 -1.67 -2.91
CA ALA A 35 -7.30 -0.24 -3.18
C ALA A 35 -5.83 0.16 -3.06
N ILE A 36 -5.12 -0.37 -2.07
CA ILE A 36 -3.69 -0.11 -1.90
C ILE A 36 -2.91 -0.69 -3.09
N ALA A 37 -3.23 -1.92 -3.51
CA ALA A 37 -2.57 -2.54 -4.66
C ALA A 37 -2.78 -1.72 -5.93
N LYS A 38 -3.98 -1.20 -6.12
CA LYS A 38 -4.30 -0.35 -7.27
C LYS A 38 -3.43 0.92 -7.29
N VAL A 39 -3.27 1.57 -6.13
CA VAL A 39 -2.41 2.74 -6.01
C VAL A 39 -0.97 2.37 -6.31
N LEU A 40 -0.47 1.26 -5.77
CA LEU A 40 0.90 0.82 -6.03
C LEU A 40 1.14 0.55 -7.51
N GLN A 41 0.18 -0.05 -8.19
CA GLN A 41 0.28 -0.31 -9.62
C GLN A 41 0.26 1.00 -10.42
N ASP A 42 -0.66 1.89 -10.12
CA ASP A 42 -0.77 3.17 -10.82
C ASP A 42 0.48 4.03 -10.67
N GLU A 43 1.15 3.93 -9.52
CA GLU A 43 2.38 4.68 -9.25
C GLU A 43 3.64 3.94 -9.69
N GLY A 44 3.49 2.76 -10.25
CA GLY A 44 4.63 2.02 -10.82
C GLY A 44 5.47 1.25 -9.82
N TYR A 45 4.96 0.99 -8.62
CA TYR A 45 5.69 0.24 -7.60
C TYR A 45 5.53 -1.27 -7.72
N ILE A 46 4.46 -1.74 -8.34
CA ILE A 46 4.26 -3.16 -8.63
C ILE A 46 3.89 -3.33 -10.09
N ASP A 47 4.10 -4.53 -10.64
CA ASP A 47 3.76 -4.81 -12.03
C ASP A 47 2.27 -5.01 -12.23
N ALA A 48 1.64 -5.83 -11.39
CA ALA A 48 0.24 -6.17 -11.52
C ALA A 48 -0.31 -6.77 -10.23
N PHE A 49 -1.61 -6.87 -10.15
CA PHE A 49 -2.28 -7.62 -9.10
C PHE A 49 -3.53 -8.26 -9.66
N LYS A 50 -3.96 -9.34 -9.01
CA LYS A 50 -5.21 -10.00 -9.37
C LYS A 50 -5.83 -10.63 -8.14
N VAL A 51 -7.13 -10.86 -8.20
CA VAL A 51 -7.86 -11.55 -7.14
C VAL A 51 -8.36 -12.87 -7.68
N SER A 52 -8.04 -13.96 -6.97
CA SER A 52 -8.55 -15.28 -7.30
C SER A 52 -9.87 -15.47 -6.58
N SER A 53 -10.92 -15.76 -7.34
CA SER A 53 -12.27 -16.01 -6.79
C SER A 53 -12.60 -17.49 -6.72
N ASP A 54 -11.66 -18.37 -7.04
CA ASP A 54 -11.91 -19.81 -7.10
C ASP A 54 -11.95 -20.47 -5.72
N ALA A 55 -11.45 -19.79 -4.71
CA ALA A 55 -11.44 -20.28 -3.34
C ALA A 55 -12.65 -19.77 -2.57
N VAL A 56 -12.98 -20.45 -1.46
CA VAL A 56 -14.02 -20.00 -0.54
C VAL A 56 -13.73 -18.56 -0.06
N LYS A 57 -12.44 -18.23 0.06
CA LYS A 57 -12.00 -16.88 0.41
C LYS A 57 -11.15 -16.30 -0.72
N PRO A 58 -11.43 -15.08 -1.15
CA PRO A 58 -10.63 -14.45 -2.21
C PRO A 58 -9.18 -14.27 -1.78
N VAL A 59 -8.27 -14.52 -2.72
CA VAL A 59 -6.83 -14.34 -2.50
C VAL A 59 -6.33 -13.25 -3.43
N LEU A 60 -5.61 -12.28 -2.87
CA LEU A 60 -4.96 -11.23 -3.63
C LEU A 60 -3.54 -11.67 -3.95
N GLU A 61 -3.19 -11.65 -5.23
CA GLU A 61 -1.84 -11.95 -5.69
C GLU A 61 -1.24 -10.68 -6.28
N ILE A 62 -0.03 -10.35 -5.84
CA ILE A 62 0.68 -9.15 -6.29
C ILE A 62 1.96 -9.58 -6.99
N ALA A 63 2.12 -9.16 -8.25
CA ALA A 63 3.35 -9.37 -9.00
C ALA A 63 4.31 -8.24 -8.65
N LEU A 64 5.37 -8.58 -7.95
CA LEU A 64 6.37 -7.61 -7.49
C LEU A 64 7.24 -7.16 -8.65
N LYS A 65 7.76 -5.95 -8.54
CA LYS A 65 8.54 -5.33 -9.59
C LYS A 65 9.99 -5.17 -9.18
N TYR A 66 10.89 -5.59 -10.07
CA TYR A 66 12.34 -5.48 -9.85
C TYR A 66 12.97 -4.76 -11.02
N TYR A 67 14.04 -4.04 -10.75
CA TYR A 67 14.82 -3.37 -11.77
C TYR A 67 16.30 -3.56 -11.48
N ALA A 68 17.03 -4.10 -12.47
CA ALA A 68 18.47 -4.37 -12.34
C ALA A 68 18.79 -5.22 -11.11
N GLY A 69 17.95 -6.22 -10.81
CA GLY A 69 18.12 -7.14 -9.69
C GLY A 69 17.73 -6.59 -8.33
N ARG A 70 17.12 -5.41 -8.28
CA ARG A 70 16.71 -4.77 -7.02
C ARG A 70 15.19 -4.52 -7.00
N PRO A 71 14.56 -4.66 -5.83
CA PRO A 71 13.15 -4.28 -5.71
C PRO A 71 12.94 -2.81 -6.05
N VAL A 72 11.85 -2.51 -6.74
CA VAL A 72 11.47 -1.12 -7.02
C VAL A 72 11.05 -0.42 -5.73
N ILE A 73 10.37 -1.13 -4.83
CA ILE A 73 10.02 -0.59 -3.51
C ILE A 73 11.24 -0.72 -2.61
N GLU A 74 11.82 0.41 -2.24
CA GLU A 74 12.95 0.44 -1.31
C GLU A 74 12.49 0.59 0.13
N ARG A 75 11.36 1.28 0.34
CA ARG A 75 10.82 1.57 1.66
C ARG A 75 9.31 1.41 1.63
N ILE A 76 8.78 0.63 2.56
CA ILE A 76 7.34 0.46 2.72
C ILE A 76 7.05 0.33 4.21
N GLU A 77 6.30 1.30 4.77
CA GLU A 77 6.10 1.40 6.21
C GLU A 77 4.65 1.74 6.55
N ARG A 78 4.14 1.10 7.56
CA ARG A 78 2.83 1.42 8.13
C ARG A 78 2.94 2.71 8.93
N VAL A 79 1.98 3.62 8.77
CA VAL A 79 1.92 4.87 9.52
C VAL A 79 0.78 4.81 10.53
N SER A 80 -0.46 4.77 10.06
CA SER A 80 -1.61 4.64 10.94
C SER A 80 -1.82 3.18 11.32
N SER A 81 -2.13 2.89 12.56
CA SER A 81 -2.38 1.52 13.03
C SER A 81 -3.63 1.50 13.91
N PRO A 82 -4.20 0.30 14.17
CA PRO A 82 -5.38 0.22 15.04
C PRO A 82 -5.16 0.81 16.44
N GLY A 83 -3.94 0.71 16.97
CA GLY A 83 -3.62 1.26 18.28
C GLY A 83 -3.27 2.72 18.27
N LEU A 84 -2.97 3.30 17.11
CA LEU A 84 -2.59 4.70 16.98
C LEU A 84 -2.97 5.20 15.59
N ARG A 85 -4.18 5.73 15.47
CA ARG A 85 -4.66 6.26 14.20
C ARG A 85 -4.03 7.60 13.90
N VAL A 86 -3.62 7.79 12.64
CA VAL A 86 -2.98 9.03 12.18
C VAL A 86 -3.84 9.65 11.09
N TYR A 87 -4.50 10.76 11.42
CA TYR A 87 -5.33 11.52 10.49
C TYR A 87 -4.66 12.85 10.21
N LYS A 88 -4.71 13.30 8.95
CA LYS A 88 -4.15 14.58 8.54
C LYS A 88 -5.15 15.32 7.69
N GLY A 89 -5.28 16.62 7.92
CA GLY A 89 -6.07 17.48 7.06
C GLY A 89 -5.37 17.72 5.73
N LYS A 90 -6.08 18.28 4.77
CA LYS A 90 -5.59 18.48 3.41
C LYS A 90 -4.27 19.25 3.32
N GLY A 91 -4.04 20.16 4.28
CA GLY A 91 -2.80 20.95 4.29
C GLY A 91 -1.66 20.31 5.07
N ASP A 92 -1.93 19.21 5.78
CA ASP A 92 -0.98 18.58 6.68
C ASP A 92 -0.52 17.20 6.20
N ILE A 93 -0.97 16.75 5.04
CA ILE A 93 -0.59 15.44 4.50
C ILE A 93 0.91 15.48 4.21
N PRO A 94 1.69 14.50 4.74
CA PRO A 94 3.14 14.53 4.59
C PRO A 94 3.59 14.27 3.16
N ARG A 95 4.71 14.85 2.80
CA ARG A 95 5.42 14.51 1.57
C ARG A 95 6.49 13.50 1.92
N VAL A 96 6.61 12.46 1.11
CA VAL A 96 7.59 11.39 1.34
C VAL A 96 8.80 11.65 0.45
N MET A 97 9.98 11.78 1.07
CA MET A 97 11.25 12.01 0.37
C MET A 97 11.15 13.17 -0.64
N ASN A 98 10.56 14.30 -0.21
CA ASN A 98 10.38 15.50 -1.03
C ASN A 98 9.63 15.24 -2.34
N GLY A 99 8.67 14.30 -2.31
CA GLY A 99 7.86 13.98 -3.47
C GLY A 99 8.39 12.84 -4.32
N LEU A 100 9.51 12.23 -3.95
CA LEU A 100 10.05 11.06 -4.65
C LEU A 100 9.30 9.78 -4.25
N GLY A 101 8.73 9.75 -3.05
CA GLY A 101 7.88 8.66 -2.61
C GLY A 101 6.42 9.09 -2.52
N ILE A 102 5.58 8.20 -2.02
CA ILE A 102 4.16 8.48 -1.84
C ILE A 102 3.71 8.11 -0.43
N ALA A 103 2.67 8.81 0.05
CA ALA A 103 1.87 8.36 1.16
C ALA A 103 0.55 7.86 0.59
N ILE A 104 0.04 6.75 1.11
CA ILE A 104 -1.26 6.24 0.71
C ILE A 104 -2.26 6.65 1.79
N VAL A 105 -3.28 7.38 1.38
CA VAL A 105 -4.22 8.03 2.28
C VAL A 105 -5.63 7.50 2.02
N SER A 106 -6.33 7.13 3.09
CA SER A 106 -7.74 6.75 3.01
C SER A 106 -8.59 7.98 3.27
N THR A 107 -9.31 8.43 2.26
CA THR A 107 -10.13 9.63 2.31
C THR A 107 -11.60 9.30 2.14
N SER A 108 -12.47 10.29 2.33
CA SER A 108 -13.90 10.13 2.07
C SER A 108 -14.20 9.82 0.60
N ARG A 109 -13.25 10.07 -0.29
CA ARG A 109 -13.39 9.81 -1.73
C ARG A 109 -12.61 8.57 -2.17
N GLY A 110 -12.12 7.78 -1.22
CA GLY A 110 -11.40 6.54 -1.49
C GLY A 110 -9.93 6.61 -1.09
N VAL A 111 -9.23 5.53 -1.37
CA VAL A 111 -7.80 5.41 -1.09
C VAL A 111 -7.04 6.02 -2.25
N MET A 112 -6.09 6.91 -1.95
CA MET A 112 -5.35 7.64 -2.98
C MET A 112 -3.98 8.04 -2.47
N THR A 113 -3.14 8.57 -3.38
CA THR A 113 -1.83 9.10 -2.99
C THR A 113 -1.99 10.44 -2.28
N ASP A 114 -0.94 10.83 -1.55
CA ASP A 114 -0.87 12.15 -0.93
C ASP A 114 -0.99 13.27 -1.97
N ARG A 115 -0.37 13.09 -3.13
CA ARG A 115 -0.43 14.08 -4.21
C ARG A 115 -1.86 14.28 -4.70
N LYS A 116 -2.57 13.18 -4.92
CA LYS A 116 -3.96 13.25 -5.39
C LYS A 116 -4.88 13.82 -4.31
N ALA A 117 -4.65 13.47 -3.05
CA ALA A 117 -5.43 14.01 -1.94
C ALA A 117 -5.26 15.52 -1.83
N ARG A 118 -4.04 16.02 -1.95
CA ARG A 118 -3.78 17.47 -1.96
C ARG A 118 -4.44 18.15 -3.15
N ALA A 119 -4.33 17.56 -4.34
CA ALA A 119 -4.94 18.12 -5.54
C ALA A 119 -6.47 18.16 -5.45
N THR A 120 -7.06 17.16 -4.82
CA THR A 120 -8.51 17.07 -4.64
C THR A 120 -9.00 17.93 -3.46
N GLY A 121 -8.08 18.32 -2.58
CA GLY A 121 -8.41 19.15 -1.41
C GLY A 121 -9.05 18.36 -0.28
N VAL A 122 -8.67 17.10 -0.10
CA VAL A 122 -9.20 16.24 0.96
C VAL A 122 -8.08 15.74 1.86
N GLY A 123 -8.40 15.56 3.13
CA GLY A 123 -7.52 14.90 4.08
C GLY A 123 -8.04 13.51 4.40
N GLY A 124 -7.35 12.79 5.25
CA GLY A 124 -7.78 11.47 5.66
C GLY A 124 -6.77 10.77 6.54
N GLU A 125 -6.93 9.45 6.64
CA GLU A 125 -6.04 8.60 7.41
C GLU A 125 -4.84 8.22 6.57
N VAL A 126 -3.63 8.53 7.07
CA VAL A 126 -2.39 8.16 6.38
C VAL A 126 -2.09 6.70 6.70
N LEU A 127 -2.34 5.82 5.74
CA LEU A 127 -2.21 4.37 5.94
C LEU A 127 -0.75 3.93 5.98
N CYS A 128 0.03 4.34 5.00
CA CYS A 128 1.42 3.92 4.87
C CYS A 128 2.19 4.87 3.97
N ILE A 129 3.51 4.70 3.97
CA ILE A 129 4.40 5.40 3.03
C ILE A 129 5.17 4.38 2.22
N VAL A 130 5.43 4.72 0.96
CA VAL A 130 6.14 3.87 0.01
C VAL A 130 7.12 4.73 -0.76
N ALA A 131 8.32 4.21 -0.89
CA ALA A 131 9.35 4.90 -1.67
C ALA A 131 10.30 3.91 -2.35
#